data_f14f9341ee1f33c9787a8f772bd3726b
#
_entry.id   f14f9341ee1f33c9787a8f772bd3726b
#
_cell.length_a   1.000
_cell.length_b   1.000
_cell.length_c   1.000
_cell.angle_alpha   90.00
_cell.angle_beta   90.00
_cell.angle_gamma   90.00
#
_symmetry.space_group_name_H-M   'P 1'
#
loop_
_entity.id
_entity.type
_entity.pdbx_description
1 polymer ?
#
loop_
_entity_poly.entity_id
_entity_poly.type
_entity_poly.pdbx_seq_one_letter_code
_entity_poly.pdbx_strand_id
1 'polypeptide(L)'
;MVKLPGLFYNFARSDSVLKLRKKQHKLNMSKGITSKNDDYSAWYNELVTKADLAEHSAVKGCMVIKPYGYSIWEKMQAALDKMFKDTGHSNAYFPLFIPKSFFSKEAAHVEGFATECAVVTHYRLKNDGQGNIIVDEEAKLEEELIVRPTSETIIWNTYRGWIQSYRDLPILVNQWANVVRWEMRTRLFLRTTEFLWQEGHTAHSTAAEAIEETERMLNVYADFAENWMAMPVVKGIKTANERFAGAVETYCIEALMQDGKALQAGTSHFLGQNFAKAFDVKFTSKEGKLDHVWATSWGVSTRLMGALIMAHSDDSGLVLPPKLAPIQVVIVPIYKSDADLAKITEFADNLHAELKAKGISVKYDDRDTQRPGFKFAEYELKGVPVRIAIGGRDMENGTVEIARRDTKEKQTISQEGLAAHIEGLLEDIQTNIYQKALQFRSENITEVNSYEEFKEVLDGKAGFVSAHWDGTPETEKKIKEETKATIRCIPLDNKLEDGVCIYSGQPSKQRVLFARAY
;
A
#
# COMPACT_ATOMS: atom_id res chain seq x y z
N MET A 1 40.76 -29.31 -34.89
CA MET A 1 41.04 -29.32 -33.45
C MET A 1 41.62 -27.96 -33.07
N VAL A 2 40.82 -27.08 -32.54
CA VAL A 2 41.23 -25.80 -31.96
C VAL A 2 40.81 -25.82 -30.49
N LYS A 3 41.81 -25.80 -29.60
CA LYS A 3 41.64 -25.76 -28.15
C LYS A 3 41.16 -24.36 -27.74
N LEU A 4 39.98 -24.27 -27.11
CA LEU A 4 39.52 -23.10 -26.39
C LEU A 4 40.21 -23.06 -25.01
N PRO A 5 40.75 -21.91 -24.54
CA PRO A 5 41.24 -21.78 -23.17
C PRO A 5 40.06 -21.60 -22.20
N GLY A 6 40.06 -22.39 -21.14
CA GLY A 6 39.03 -22.34 -20.12
C GLY A 6 39.05 -21.05 -19.30
N LEU A 7 37.91 -20.40 -19.22
CA LEU A 7 37.62 -19.35 -18.22
C LEU A 7 37.25 -20.03 -16.88
N PHE A 8 38.25 -20.21 -16.01
CA PHE A 8 38.00 -20.41 -14.58
C PHE A 8 37.75 -19.04 -13.96
N TYR A 9 36.49 -18.66 -13.84
CA TYR A 9 36.11 -17.55 -12.97
C TYR A 9 36.19 -18.00 -11.51
N ASN A 10 37.06 -17.31 -10.76
CA ASN A 10 37.35 -17.53 -9.37
C ASN A 10 36.11 -17.45 -8.47
N PHE A 11 35.61 -18.58 -8.00
CA PHE A 11 34.59 -18.70 -6.95
C PHE A 11 35.06 -18.23 -5.55
N ALA A 12 36.34 -17.88 -5.39
CA ALA A 12 36.90 -17.44 -4.10
C ALA A 12 36.47 -16.03 -3.66
N ARG A 13 35.86 -15.20 -4.55
CA ARG A 13 35.32 -13.88 -4.18
C ARG A 13 33.93 -13.95 -3.57
N SER A 14 33.19 -15.03 -3.73
CA SER A 14 31.81 -15.14 -3.22
C SER A 14 31.74 -15.31 -1.70
N ASP A 15 32.65 -16.09 -1.10
CA ASP A 15 32.63 -16.37 0.35
C ASP A 15 33.05 -15.18 1.21
N SER A 16 33.99 -14.36 0.75
CA SER A 16 34.39 -13.14 1.45
C SER A 16 33.29 -12.05 1.37
N VAL A 17 32.63 -11.91 0.23
CA VAL A 17 31.51 -10.98 0.03
C VAL A 17 30.29 -11.45 0.83
N LEU A 18 30.01 -12.74 0.87
CA LEU A 18 28.94 -13.31 1.73
C LEU A 18 29.23 -13.13 3.22
N LYS A 19 30.49 -13.35 3.63
CA LYS A 19 30.92 -13.12 5.02
C LYS A 19 30.89 -11.64 5.39
N LEU A 20 31.27 -10.74 4.49
CA LEU A 20 31.16 -9.29 4.69
C LEU A 20 29.69 -8.85 4.74
N ARG A 21 28.83 -9.33 3.85
CA ARG A 21 27.38 -9.06 3.90
C ARG A 21 26.74 -9.60 5.18
N LYS A 22 27.06 -10.81 5.61
CA LYS A 22 26.59 -11.37 6.91
C LYS A 22 27.11 -10.56 8.11
N LYS A 23 28.36 -10.08 8.06
CA LYS A 23 28.95 -9.24 9.13
C LYS A 23 28.34 -7.83 9.12
N GLN A 24 28.06 -7.27 7.96
CA GLN A 24 27.39 -5.98 7.80
C GLN A 24 25.93 -6.06 8.24
N HIS A 25 25.23 -7.13 7.89
CA HIS A 25 23.86 -7.39 8.35
C HIS A 25 23.79 -7.57 9.88
N LYS A 26 24.76 -8.27 10.46
CA LYS A 26 24.87 -8.44 11.92
C LYS A 26 25.25 -7.14 12.66
N LEU A 27 26.05 -6.24 12.05
CA LEU A 27 26.37 -4.92 12.59
C LEU A 27 25.19 -3.94 12.48
N ASN A 28 24.38 -4.04 11.42
CA ASN A 28 23.20 -3.18 11.24
C ASN A 28 22.06 -3.55 12.20
N MET A 29 21.91 -4.82 12.58
CA MET A 29 20.94 -5.26 13.59
C MET A 29 21.35 -4.89 15.03
N SER A 30 22.62 -4.60 15.28
CA SER A 30 23.12 -4.20 16.63
C SER A 30 22.98 -2.70 16.91
N LYS A 31 22.71 -1.87 15.89
CA LYS A 31 22.33 -0.46 16.07
C LYS A 31 20.81 -0.39 16.03
N GLY A 32 20.20 0.08 17.10
CA GLY A 32 18.75 0.36 17.18
C GLY A 32 18.25 1.20 15.98
N ILE A 33 16.97 1.19 15.75
CA ILE A 33 16.31 2.07 14.77
C ILE A 33 16.39 3.51 15.32
N THR A 34 16.62 4.50 14.46
CA THR A 34 16.48 5.92 14.81
C THR A 34 15.09 6.15 15.40
N SER A 35 15.00 6.91 16.49
CA SER A 35 13.68 7.23 17.07
C SER A 35 12.84 8.05 16.09
N LYS A 36 11.56 7.72 15.96
CA LYS A 36 10.63 8.46 15.10
C LYS A 36 10.45 9.93 15.54
N ASN A 37 10.72 10.23 16.82
CA ASN A 37 10.66 11.60 17.33
C ASN A 37 11.90 12.42 16.95
N ASP A 38 13.06 11.77 16.72
CA ASP A 38 14.29 12.44 16.33
C ASP A 38 14.33 12.70 14.82
N ASP A 39 14.04 11.68 14.02
CA ASP A 39 13.95 11.77 12.56
C ASP A 39 12.97 10.72 12.01
N TYR A 40 11.74 11.14 11.77
CA TYR A 40 10.68 10.28 11.25
C TYR A 40 11.01 9.67 9.87
N SER A 41 11.73 10.41 9.02
CA SER A 41 12.13 9.93 7.70
C SER A 41 13.21 8.83 7.79
N ALA A 42 14.22 9.05 8.63
CA ALA A 42 15.26 8.07 8.89
C ALA A 42 14.66 6.81 9.55
N TRP A 43 13.82 6.98 10.58
CA TRP A 43 13.08 5.90 11.23
C TRP A 43 12.35 5.02 10.21
N TYR A 44 11.56 5.63 9.32
CA TYR A 44 10.78 4.89 8.30
C TYR A 44 11.69 4.08 7.36
N ASN A 45 12.72 4.71 6.79
CA ASN A 45 13.61 4.06 5.84
C ASN A 45 14.42 2.92 6.49
N GLU A 46 14.90 3.14 7.72
CA GLU A 46 15.61 2.11 8.49
C GLU A 46 14.69 0.95 8.84
N LEU A 47 13.46 1.22 9.23
CA LEU A 47 12.48 0.19 9.56
C LEU A 47 12.14 -0.68 8.35
N VAL A 48 11.86 -0.08 7.19
CA VAL A 48 11.60 -0.81 5.94
C VAL A 48 12.75 -1.75 5.59
N THR A 49 13.99 -1.25 5.72
CA THR A 49 15.18 -2.02 5.35
C THR A 49 15.52 -3.10 6.38
N LYS A 50 15.51 -2.75 7.68
CA LYS A 50 15.90 -3.66 8.77
C LYS A 50 14.87 -4.75 9.03
N ALA A 51 13.59 -4.48 8.82
CA ALA A 51 12.52 -5.48 8.93
C ALA A 51 12.39 -6.40 7.70
N ASP A 52 13.33 -6.34 6.76
CA ASP A 52 13.35 -7.14 5.52
C ASP A 52 12.12 -6.93 4.63
N LEU A 53 11.60 -5.70 4.53
CA LEU A 53 10.44 -5.41 3.69
C LEU A 53 10.82 -5.08 2.25
N ALA A 54 11.74 -4.13 2.07
CA ALA A 54 12.21 -3.71 0.75
C ALA A 54 13.61 -3.07 0.81
N GLU A 55 14.23 -2.98 -0.35
CA GLU A 55 15.51 -2.27 -0.54
C GLU A 55 15.55 -1.59 -1.91
N HIS A 56 16.46 -0.64 -2.08
CA HIS A 56 16.68 -0.01 -3.37
C HIS A 56 17.29 -1.01 -4.36
N SER A 57 16.78 -1.03 -5.59
CA SER A 57 17.34 -1.84 -6.67
C SER A 57 18.52 -1.15 -7.35
N ALA A 58 19.14 -1.85 -8.31
CA ALA A 58 20.14 -1.25 -9.20
C ALA A 58 19.54 -0.21 -10.17
N VAL A 59 18.22 -0.25 -10.37
CA VAL A 59 17.49 0.73 -11.18
C VAL A 59 17.03 1.86 -10.28
N LYS A 60 17.51 3.08 -10.56
CA LYS A 60 17.17 4.25 -9.76
C LYS A 60 15.65 4.44 -9.66
N GLY A 61 15.17 4.58 -8.45
CA GLY A 61 13.74 4.81 -8.18
C GLY A 61 12.88 3.55 -8.11
N CYS A 62 13.41 2.39 -8.53
CA CYS A 62 12.73 1.10 -8.37
C CYS A 62 13.19 0.40 -7.10
N MET A 63 12.29 -0.36 -6.48
CA MET A 63 12.59 -1.12 -5.26
C MET A 63 12.56 -2.62 -5.54
N VAL A 64 13.31 -3.37 -4.72
CA VAL A 64 13.14 -4.81 -4.55
C VAL A 64 12.26 -5.00 -3.32
N ILE A 65 11.07 -5.56 -3.48
CA ILE A 65 10.25 -5.99 -2.35
C ILE A 65 10.77 -7.36 -1.92
N LYS A 66 11.25 -7.46 -0.68
CA LYS A 66 11.84 -8.69 -0.14
C LYS A 66 10.76 -9.69 0.23
N PRO A 67 11.08 -10.99 0.40
CA PRO A 67 10.07 -12.03 0.64
C PRO A 67 9.12 -11.73 1.81
N TYR A 68 9.62 -11.18 2.92
CA TYR A 68 8.76 -10.85 4.06
C TYR A 68 7.80 -9.69 3.74
N GLY A 69 8.31 -8.64 3.10
CA GLY A 69 7.46 -7.53 2.63
C GLY A 69 6.46 -7.97 1.57
N TYR A 70 6.89 -8.84 0.64
CA TYR A 70 5.99 -9.35 -0.41
C TYR A 70 4.86 -10.21 0.17
N SER A 71 5.16 -11.00 1.21
CA SER A 71 4.13 -11.80 1.89
C SER A 71 3.04 -10.96 2.58
N ILE A 72 3.36 -9.74 3.04
CA ILE A 72 2.34 -8.79 3.53
C ILE A 72 1.48 -8.31 2.36
N TRP A 73 2.12 -7.94 1.23
CA TRP A 73 1.41 -7.53 0.03
C TRP A 73 0.48 -8.62 -0.51
N GLU A 74 0.93 -9.87 -0.56
CA GLU A 74 0.10 -11.02 -0.97
C GLU A 74 -1.15 -11.18 -0.09
N LYS A 75 -1.04 -10.94 1.22
CA LYS A 75 -2.20 -10.94 2.12
C LYS A 75 -3.16 -9.78 1.83
N MET A 76 -2.64 -8.58 1.57
CA MET A 76 -3.46 -7.44 1.15
C MET A 76 -4.17 -7.73 -0.17
N GLN A 77 -3.42 -8.26 -1.14
CA GLN A 77 -3.95 -8.64 -2.45
C GLN A 77 -5.05 -9.71 -2.33
N ALA A 78 -4.81 -10.78 -1.57
CA ALA A 78 -5.77 -11.85 -1.40
C ALA A 78 -7.09 -11.38 -0.74
N ALA A 79 -6.99 -10.50 0.27
CA ALA A 79 -8.15 -9.93 0.93
C ALA A 79 -8.96 -9.02 -0.01
N LEU A 80 -8.30 -8.08 -0.67
CA LEU A 80 -8.94 -7.16 -1.62
C LEU A 80 -9.52 -7.91 -2.82
N ASP A 81 -8.79 -8.88 -3.39
CA ASP A 81 -9.24 -9.68 -4.53
C ASP A 81 -10.53 -10.45 -4.21
N LYS A 82 -10.60 -11.00 -2.98
CA LYS A 82 -11.84 -11.62 -2.50
C LYS A 82 -12.99 -10.60 -2.41
N MET A 83 -12.75 -9.42 -1.82
CA MET A 83 -13.77 -8.38 -1.69
C MET A 83 -14.27 -7.91 -3.05
N PHE A 84 -13.40 -7.77 -4.06
CA PHE A 84 -13.80 -7.43 -5.43
C PHE A 84 -14.65 -8.54 -6.07
N LYS A 85 -14.28 -9.79 -5.90
CA LYS A 85 -15.06 -10.93 -6.40
C LYS A 85 -16.43 -11.04 -5.71
N ASP A 86 -16.49 -10.75 -4.41
CA ASP A 86 -17.74 -10.71 -3.66
C ASP A 86 -18.71 -9.62 -4.16
N THR A 87 -18.19 -8.57 -4.81
CA THR A 87 -18.98 -7.52 -5.48
C THR A 87 -19.22 -7.78 -6.98
N GLY A 88 -18.85 -8.96 -7.48
CA GLY A 88 -19.12 -9.40 -8.85
C GLY A 88 -18.02 -9.08 -9.86
N HIS A 89 -16.90 -8.53 -9.44
CA HIS A 89 -15.79 -8.20 -10.33
C HIS A 89 -14.99 -9.44 -10.75
N SER A 90 -14.42 -9.36 -11.94
CA SER A 90 -13.51 -10.38 -12.49
C SER A 90 -12.15 -9.77 -12.80
N ASN A 91 -11.09 -10.56 -12.60
CA ASN A 91 -9.75 -10.14 -12.97
C ASN A 91 -9.52 -10.31 -14.47
N ALA A 92 -8.87 -9.31 -15.09
CA ALA A 92 -8.34 -9.37 -16.43
C ALA A 92 -6.87 -8.92 -16.44
N TYR A 93 -6.19 -9.08 -17.56
CA TYR A 93 -4.85 -8.58 -17.76
C TYR A 93 -4.75 -7.85 -19.10
N PHE A 94 -4.27 -6.62 -19.07
CA PHE A 94 -4.05 -5.78 -20.24
C PHE A 94 -2.54 -5.60 -20.48
N PRO A 95 -2.11 -5.37 -21.74
CA PRO A 95 -0.71 -5.26 -22.08
C PRO A 95 0.04 -4.17 -21.29
N LEU A 96 1.31 -4.45 -21.01
CA LEU A 96 2.24 -3.50 -20.38
C LEU A 96 2.52 -2.29 -21.28
N PHE A 97 2.60 -2.52 -22.60
CA PHE A 97 2.94 -1.50 -23.58
C PHE A 97 1.70 -0.87 -24.19
N ILE A 98 1.69 0.45 -24.29
CA ILE A 98 0.63 1.24 -24.88
C ILE A 98 1.21 1.99 -26.08
N PRO A 99 0.61 1.90 -27.29
CA PRO A 99 1.01 2.71 -28.42
C PRO A 99 0.96 4.20 -28.12
N LYS A 100 1.99 4.95 -28.45
CA LYS A 100 2.08 6.40 -28.17
C LYS A 100 0.90 7.18 -28.76
N SER A 101 0.38 6.74 -29.92
CA SER A 101 -0.78 7.36 -30.59
C SER A 101 -2.05 7.34 -29.72
N PHE A 102 -2.18 6.41 -28.75
CA PHE A 102 -3.34 6.37 -27.86
C PHE A 102 -3.34 7.56 -26.91
N PHE A 103 -2.18 7.99 -26.44
CA PHE A 103 -2.06 9.19 -25.61
C PHE A 103 -2.40 10.48 -26.36
N SER A 104 -2.14 10.53 -27.67
CA SER A 104 -2.48 11.68 -28.49
C SER A 104 -3.99 11.88 -28.65
N LYS A 105 -4.80 10.81 -28.49
CA LYS A 105 -6.28 10.90 -28.51
C LYS A 105 -6.85 11.52 -27.24
N GLU A 106 -6.08 11.55 -26.19
CA GLU A 106 -6.48 12.04 -24.86
C GLU A 106 -5.65 13.24 -24.40
N ALA A 107 -5.04 14.00 -25.30
CA ALA A 107 -4.08 15.06 -24.95
C ALA A 107 -4.59 16.03 -23.85
N ALA A 108 -5.90 16.26 -23.77
CA ALA A 108 -6.52 17.06 -22.70
C ALA A 108 -6.48 16.38 -21.31
N HIS A 109 -6.33 15.05 -21.24
CA HIS A 109 -6.24 14.28 -20.01
C HIS A 109 -4.79 13.92 -19.65
N VAL A 110 -3.89 13.96 -20.63
CA VAL A 110 -2.47 13.59 -20.50
C VAL A 110 -1.65 14.65 -19.78
N GLU A 111 -2.04 15.93 -19.81
CA GLU A 111 -1.32 17.01 -19.11
C GLU A 111 -1.17 16.77 -17.60
N GLY A 112 -2.00 15.93 -16.99
CA GLY A 112 -1.92 15.57 -15.57
C GLY A 112 -1.15 14.30 -15.24
N PHE A 113 -0.87 13.37 -16.21
CA PHE A 113 -0.44 12.01 -15.89
C PHE A 113 0.80 11.49 -16.63
N ALA A 114 1.10 11.96 -17.83
CA ALA A 114 1.93 11.17 -18.73
C ALA A 114 3.15 11.86 -19.30
N THR A 115 3.54 13.01 -18.81
CA THR A 115 4.79 13.65 -19.24
C THR A 115 6.04 12.93 -18.73
N GLU A 116 5.92 12.20 -17.60
CA GLU A 116 7.03 11.49 -16.97
C GLU A 116 6.79 9.96 -17.02
N CYS A 117 7.01 9.37 -18.19
CA CYS A 117 6.85 7.93 -18.47
C CYS A 117 8.12 7.32 -19.07
N ALA A 118 8.19 5.99 -19.09
CA ALA A 118 9.22 5.26 -19.82
C ALA A 118 8.76 4.98 -21.25
N VAL A 119 9.59 5.34 -22.21
CA VAL A 119 9.32 5.19 -23.65
C VAL A 119 10.24 4.11 -24.22
N VAL A 120 9.67 3.13 -24.91
CA VAL A 120 10.37 2.07 -25.61
C VAL A 120 10.45 2.43 -27.08
N THR A 121 11.68 2.58 -27.58
CA THR A 121 11.97 3.06 -28.93
C THR A 121 12.55 1.99 -29.86
N HIS A 122 13.15 0.92 -29.30
CA HIS A 122 13.82 -0.15 -30.02
C HIS A 122 13.46 -1.52 -29.44
N TYR A 123 13.55 -2.56 -30.28
CA TYR A 123 13.20 -3.93 -29.88
C TYR A 123 14.38 -4.91 -29.91
N ARG A 124 15.61 -4.45 -30.25
CA ARG A 124 16.77 -5.35 -30.35
C ARG A 124 18.03 -4.69 -29.82
N LEU A 125 18.90 -5.53 -29.26
CA LEU A 125 20.27 -5.19 -28.89
C LEU A 125 21.24 -5.89 -29.83
N LYS A 126 22.45 -5.33 -30.04
CA LYS A 126 23.52 -5.96 -30.78
C LYS A 126 24.86 -5.82 -30.06
N ASN A 127 25.81 -6.69 -30.41
CA ASN A 127 27.21 -6.55 -29.99
C ASN A 127 27.91 -5.55 -30.89
N ASP A 128 28.69 -4.62 -30.33
CA ASP A 128 29.44 -3.60 -31.05
C ASP A 128 30.76 -4.12 -31.66
N GLY A 129 31.08 -5.42 -31.50
CA GLY A 129 32.36 -6.03 -31.91
C GLY A 129 33.53 -5.77 -30.95
N GLN A 130 33.34 -4.95 -29.92
CA GLN A 130 34.30 -4.65 -28.85
C GLN A 130 33.94 -5.31 -27.52
N GLY A 131 32.87 -6.12 -27.49
CA GLY A 131 32.39 -6.82 -26.33
C GLY A 131 31.28 -6.08 -25.56
N ASN A 132 30.79 -4.94 -26.02
CA ASN A 132 29.69 -4.22 -25.40
C ASN A 132 28.38 -4.54 -26.11
N ILE A 133 27.30 -4.52 -25.33
CA ILE A 133 25.91 -4.63 -25.82
C ILE A 133 25.36 -3.20 -25.99
N ILE A 134 24.96 -2.87 -27.20
CA ILE A 134 24.40 -1.56 -27.57
C ILE A 134 23.00 -1.71 -28.17
N VAL A 135 22.22 -0.64 -28.16
CA VAL A 135 20.94 -0.60 -28.89
C VAL A 135 21.21 -0.73 -30.38
N ASP A 136 20.43 -1.57 -31.05
CA ASP A 136 20.51 -1.69 -32.52
C ASP A 136 19.64 -0.63 -33.19
N GLU A 137 20.26 0.39 -33.77
CA GLU A 137 19.58 1.51 -34.42
C GLU A 137 18.67 1.07 -35.59
N GLU A 138 18.98 -0.08 -36.22
CA GLU A 138 18.17 -0.64 -37.31
C GLU A 138 16.87 -1.28 -36.78
N ALA A 139 16.78 -1.51 -35.46
CA ALA A 139 15.63 -2.12 -34.79
C ALA A 139 14.72 -1.08 -34.11
N LYS A 140 14.68 0.14 -34.62
CA LYS A 140 13.78 1.18 -34.16
C LYS A 140 12.33 0.77 -34.46
N LEU A 141 11.45 0.98 -33.48
CA LEU A 141 10.00 0.76 -33.65
C LEU A 141 9.43 1.78 -34.64
N GLU A 142 8.49 1.36 -35.48
CA GLU A 142 7.71 2.25 -36.34
C GLU A 142 6.91 3.25 -35.52
N GLU A 143 6.32 2.78 -34.42
CA GLU A 143 5.65 3.59 -33.41
C GLU A 143 6.25 3.30 -32.03
N GLU A 144 6.60 4.35 -31.29
CA GLU A 144 7.10 4.25 -29.94
C GLU A 144 6.01 3.73 -28.99
N LEU A 145 6.44 2.91 -28.02
CA LEU A 145 5.55 2.35 -27.00
C LEU A 145 5.81 3.00 -25.65
N ILE A 146 4.75 3.22 -24.91
CA ILE A 146 4.82 3.72 -23.54
C ILE A 146 4.68 2.53 -22.59
N VAL A 147 5.57 2.42 -21.62
CA VAL A 147 5.37 1.51 -20.49
C VAL A 147 4.24 2.12 -19.63
N ARG A 148 3.14 1.41 -19.45
CA ARG A 148 1.90 1.96 -18.85
C ARG A 148 2.15 2.72 -17.54
N PRO A 149 1.82 4.01 -17.46
CA PRO A 149 1.77 4.75 -16.20
C PRO A 149 0.41 4.58 -15.50
N THR A 150 -0.59 4.18 -16.27
CA THR A 150 -1.97 3.81 -15.95
C THR A 150 -2.57 3.14 -17.17
N SER A 151 -3.68 2.43 -17.05
CA SER A 151 -4.18 1.55 -18.12
C SER A 151 -5.46 2.03 -18.81
N GLU A 152 -6.01 3.20 -18.47
CA GLU A 152 -7.27 3.68 -19.05
C GLU A 152 -7.27 3.59 -20.58
N THR A 153 -6.22 4.10 -21.23
CA THR A 153 -6.18 4.20 -22.69
C THR A 153 -6.25 2.84 -23.38
N ILE A 154 -5.47 1.85 -22.90
CA ILE A 154 -5.47 0.50 -23.48
C ILE A 154 -6.77 -0.24 -23.16
N ILE A 155 -7.32 -0.04 -21.97
CA ILE A 155 -8.57 -0.68 -21.53
C ILE A 155 -9.74 -0.15 -22.33
N TRP A 156 -9.88 1.18 -22.46
CA TRP A 156 -10.98 1.79 -23.20
C TRP A 156 -10.93 1.48 -24.68
N ASN A 157 -9.74 1.41 -25.27
CA ASN A 157 -9.59 0.93 -26.65
C ASN A 157 -10.05 -0.53 -26.79
N THR A 158 -9.83 -1.37 -25.76
CA THR A 158 -10.29 -2.77 -25.76
C THR A 158 -11.81 -2.86 -25.58
N TYR A 159 -12.38 -2.06 -24.66
CA TYR A 159 -13.83 -2.05 -24.40
C TYR A 159 -14.65 -1.63 -25.61
N ARG A 160 -14.09 -0.83 -26.53
CA ARG A 160 -14.70 -0.53 -27.82
C ARG A 160 -15.07 -1.80 -28.61
N GLY A 161 -14.28 -2.86 -28.50
CA GLY A 161 -14.56 -4.15 -29.13
C GLY A 161 -15.49 -5.07 -28.34
N TRP A 162 -15.52 -4.91 -27.01
CA TRP A 162 -16.28 -5.78 -26.13
C TRP A 162 -17.75 -5.34 -25.97
N ILE A 163 -18.02 -4.04 -26.07
CA ILE A 163 -19.34 -3.45 -25.81
C ILE A 163 -20.01 -3.11 -27.14
N GLN A 164 -21.20 -3.69 -27.36
CA GLN A 164 -22.04 -3.43 -28.53
C GLN A 164 -23.48 -3.06 -28.13
N SER A 165 -23.96 -3.65 -27.04
CA SER A 165 -25.33 -3.47 -26.58
C SER A 165 -25.42 -3.43 -25.05
N TYR A 166 -26.58 -3.02 -24.54
CA TYR A 166 -26.86 -3.03 -23.11
C TYR A 166 -26.72 -4.39 -22.45
N ARG A 167 -26.69 -5.50 -23.23
CA ARG A 167 -26.51 -6.86 -22.73
C ARG A 167 -25.07 -7.15 -22.32
N ASP A 168 -24.13 -6.35 -22.83
CA ASP A 168 -22.71 -6.48 -22.51
C ASP A 168 -22.34 -5.67 -21.24
N LEU A 169 -23.30 -4.97 -20.65
CA LEU A 169 -23.13 -4.11 -19.46
C LEU A 169 -23.86 -4.69 -18.23
N PRO A 170 -23.34 -4.46 -17.02
CA PRO A 170 -22.09 -3.77 -16.75
C PRO A 170 -20.85 -4.62 -17.04
N ILE A 171 -19.74 -4.00 -17.43
CA ILE A 171 -18.43 -4.61 -17.37
C ILE A 171 -17.80 -4.26 -16.01
N LEU A 172 -17.44 -5.27 -15.22
CA LEU A 172 -16.85 -5.13 -13.89
C LEU A 172 -15.49 -5.83 -13.88
N VAL A 173 -14.44 -5.09 -14.18
CA VAL A 173 -13.09 -5.64 -14.37
C VAL A 173 -12.09 -5.00 -13.42
N ASN A 174 -11.25 -5.85 -12.84
CA ASN A 174 -10.09 -5.50 -12.04
C ASN A 174 -8.80 -6.03 -12.69
N GLN A 175 -7.70 -5.34 -12.53
CA GLN A 175 -6.37 -5.78 -12.94
C GLN A 175 -5.38 -5.62 -11.78
N TRP A 176 -4.63 -6.69 -11.49
CA TRP A 176 -3.43 -6.63 -10.66
C TRP A 176 -2.22 -6.49 -11.58
N ALA A 177 -1.43 -5.45 -11.40
CA ALA A 177 -0.38 -5.09 -12.33
C ALA A 177 0.73 -4.25 -11.69
N ASN A 178 1.79 -4.01 -12.45
CA ASN A 178 2.75 -2.95 -12.19
C ASN A 178 2.48 -1.77 -13.12
N VAL A 179 2.93 -0.59 -12.73
CA VAL A 179 2.97 0.63 -13.54
C VAL A 179 4.30 1.35 -13.34
N VAL A 180 4.68 2.17 -14.32
CA VAL A 180 5.91 2.96 -14.29
C VAL A 180 5.57 4.44 -14.45
N ARG A 181 5.87 5.23 -13.41
CA ARG A 181 5.79 6.69 -13.40
C ARG A 181 7.16 7.24 -13.03
N TRP A 182 7.82 7.94 -13.93
CA TRP A 182 9.19 8.39 -13.72
C TRP A 182 9.27 9.38 -12.55
N GLU A 183 9.75 8.91 -11.41
CA GLU A 183 9.74 9.68 -10.16
C GLU A 183 11.18 10.11 -9.78
N MET A 184 11.34 11.40 -9.53
CA MET A 184 12.65 11.98 -9.19
C MET A 184 12.98 11.91 -7.71
N ARG A 185 11.96 11.91 -6.83
CA ARG A 185 12.10 11.89 -5.36
C ARG A 185 11.46 10.64 -4.79
N THR A 186 12.23 9.57 -4.80
CA THR A 186 11.73 8.25 -4.43
C THR A 186 11.79 7.97 -2.93
N ARG A 187 10.81 7.21 -2.44
CA ARG A 187 10.74 6.67 -1.09
C ARG A 187 10.07 5.31 -1.13
N LEU A 188 10.72 4.28 -0.57
CA LEU A 188 10.25 2.90 -0.62
C LEU A 188 8.77 2.79 -0.23
N PHE A 189 7.97 2.07 -0.99
CA PHE A 189 6.52 1.90 -0.95
C PHE A 189 5.69 3.16 -1.20
N LEU A 190 6.10 4.33 -0.72
CA LEU A 190 5.29 5.56 -0.77
C LEU A 190 5.33 6.25 -2.12
N ARG A 191 6.53 6.28 -2.73
CA ARG A 191 6.76 6.96 -3.99
C ARG A 191 7.96 6.32 -4.70
N THR A 192 7.71 5.46 -5.67
CA THR A 192 8.71 4.75 -6.47
C THR A 192 8.39 4.87 -7.93
N THR A 193 9.42 4.74 -8.78
CA THR A 193 9.26 4.81 -10.24
C THR A 193 8.42 3.64 -10.76
N GLU A 194 8.66 2.43 -10.27
CA GLU A 194 7.82 1.27 -10.50
C GLU A 194 7.14 0.86 -9.19
N PHE A 195 5.87 0.49 -9.25
CA PHE A 195 5.13 -0.04 -8.12
C PHE A 195 4.06 -1.04 -8.56
N LEU A 196 3.69 -1.91 -7.64
CA LEU A 196 2.54 -2.81 -7.81
C LEU A 196 1.28 -2.09 -7.36
N TRP A 197 0.20 -2.36 -8.07
CA TRP A 197 -1.10 -1.82 -7.74
C TRP A 197 -2.24 -2.74 -8.19
N GLN A 198 -3.41 -2.32 -7.85
CA GLN A 198 -4.66 -2.79 -8.39
C GLN A 198 -5.36 -1.59 -9.03
N GLU A 199 -5.95 -1.81 -10.17
CA GLU A 199 -6.82 -0.86 -10.85
C GLU A 199 -8.09 -1.54 -11.34
N GLY A 200 -9.23 -0.98 -10.99
CA GLY A 200 -10.52 -1.41 -11.49
C GLY A 200 -11.03 -0.43 -12.54
N HIS A 201 -11.66 -0.97 -13.58
CA HIS A 201 -12.25 -0.19 -14.65
C HIS A 201 -13.59 -0.81 -15.01
N THR A 202 -14.66 -0.03 -14.85
CA THR A 202 -16.01 -0.53 -15.08
C THR A 202 -16.76 0.31 -16.10
N ALA A 203 -17.70 -0.31 -16.80
CA ALA A 203 -18.57 0.36 -17.78
C ALA A 203 -20.03 0.03 -17.49
N HIS A 204 -20.88 1.04 -17.54
CA HIS A 204 -22.29 0.98 -17.14
C HIS A 204 -23.20 1.61 -18.18
N SER A 205 -24.47 1.23 -18.17
CA SER A 205 -25.48 1.80 -19.07
C SER A 205 -26.01 3.16 -18.61
N THR A 206 -25.91 3.48 -17.33
CA THR A 206 -26.42 4.74 -16.76
C THR A 206 -25.43 5.41 -15.83
N ALA A 207 -25.55 6.74 -15.68
CA ALA A 207 -24.78 7.50 -14.70
C ALA A 207 -25.03 7.01 -13.26
N ALA A 208 -26.28 6.67 -12.94
CA ALA A 208 -26.65 6.21 -11.60
C ALA A 208 -25.92 4.91 -11.22
N GLU A 209 -25.87 3.93 -12.12
CA GLU A 209 -25.13 2.68 -11.93
C GLU A 209 -23.63 2.94 -11.72
N ALA A 210 -23.04 3.85 -12.49
CA ALA A 210 -21.62 4.18 -12.37
C ALA A 210 -21.29 4.92 -11.05
N ILE A 211 -22.19 5.82 -10.60
CA ILE A 211 -22.04 6.51 -9.31
C ILE A 211 -22.14 5.49 -8.15
N GLU A 212 -23.16 4.61 -8.18
CA GLU A 212 -23.32 3.55 -7.18
C GLU A 212 -22.07 2.67 -7.12
N GLU A 213 -21.49 2.31 -8.26
CA GLU A 213 -20.26 1.53 -8.33
C GLU A 213 -19.06 2.28 -7.75
N THR A 214 -18.93 3.58 -8.05
CA THR A 214 -17.87 4.43 -7.49
C THR A 214 -17.91 4.45 -5.95
N GLU A 215 -19.10 4.62 -5.40
CA GLU A 215 -19.33 4.62 -3.94
C GLU A 215 -19.12 3.23 -3.32
N ARG A 216 -19.56 2.18 -4.00
CA ARG A 216 -19.35 0.78 -3.57
C ARG A 216 -17.87 0.48 -3.42
N MET A 217 -17.05 0.84 -4.40
CA MET A 217 -15.62 0.57 -4.36
C MET A 217 -14.88 1.44 -3.35
N LEU A 218 -15.32 2.67 -3.11
CA LEU A 218 -14.84 3.48 -2.00
C LEU A 218 -15.09 2.78 -0.65
N ASN A 219 -16.29 2.22 -0.46
CA ASN A 219 -16.65 1.51 0.77
C ASN A 219 -15.85 0.21 0.94
N VAL A 220 -15.55 -0.52 -0.14
CA VAL A 220 -14.66 -1.69 -0.12
C VAL A 220 -13.27 -1.29 0.36
N TYR A 221 -12.72 -0.18 -0.14
CA TYR A 221 -11.42 0.31 0.32
C TYR A 221 -11.42 0.77 1.77
N ALA A 222 -12.47 1.44 2.21
CA ALA A 222 -12.61 1.85 3.61
C ALA A 222 -12.71 0.64 4.54
N ASP A 223 -13.53 -0.37 4.18
CA ASP A 223 -13.65 -1.61 4.94
C ASP A 223 -12.32 -2.37 5.02
N PHE A 224 -11.59 -2.46 3.91
CA PHE A 224 -10.25 -3.06 3.90
C PHE A 224 -9.28 -2.30 4.82
N ALA A 225 -9.23 -0.97 4.72
CA ALA A 225 -8.36 -0.16 5.55
C ALA A 225 -8.67 -0.32 7.05
N GLU A 226 -9.94 -0.31 7.43
CA GLU A 226 -10.34 -0.39 8.83
C GLU A 226 -10.28 -1.80 9.40
N ASN A 227 -10.79 -2.80 8.70
CA ASN A 227 -10.95 -4.16 9.22
C ASN A 227 -9.73 -5.08 8.98
N TRP A 228 -8.92 -4.81 7.95
CA TRP A 228 -7.72 -5.59 7.66
C TRP A 228 -6.44 -4.85 8.07
N MET A 229 -6.30 -3.60 7.66
CA MET A 229 -5.13 -2.80 8.02
C MET A 229 -5.22 -2.19 9.43
N ALA A 230 -6.38 -2.30 10.11
CA ALA A 230 -6.66 -1.63 11.39
C ALA A 230 -6.38 -0.12 11.34
N MET A 231 -6.58 0.50 10.17
CA MET A 231 -6.27 1.90 9.88
C MET A 231 -7.56 2.69 9.63
N PRO A 232 -7.98 3.53 10.57
CA PRO A 232 -9.18 4.35 10.42
C PRO A 232 -8.98 5.41 9.33
N VAL A 233 -9.97 5.57 8.46
CA VAL A 233 -9.93 6.51 7.33
C VAL A 233 -11.09 7.49 7.35
N VAL A 234 -10.91 8.62 6.66
CA VAL A 234 -11.98 9.56 6.34
C VAL A 234 -12.35 9.39 4.88
N LYS A 235 -13.63 9.11 4.61
CA LYS A 235 -14.18 9.08 3.25
C LYS A 235 -14.57 10.48 2.83
N GLY A 236 -14.19 10.89 1.61
CA GLY A 236 -14.53 12.22 1.13
C GLY A 236 -14.41 12.36 -0.38
N ILE A 237 -14.76 13.55 -0.87
CA ILE A 237 -14.67 13.95 -2.26
C ILE A 237 -13.51 14.94 -2.44
N LYS A 238 -12.75 14.81 -3.51
CA LYS A 238 -11.68 15.73 -3.88
C LYS A 238 -12.24 17.01 -4.46
N THR A 239 -11.57 18.13 -4.20
CA THR A 239 -11.83 19.39 -4.88
C THR A 239 -11.50 19.29 -6.38
N ALA A 240 -11.94 20.25 -7.16
CA ALA A 240 -11.65 20.29 -8.60
C ALA A 240 -10.15 20.29 -8.91
N ASN A 241 -9.33 20.96 -8.08
CA ASN A 241 -7.87 21.02 -8.24
C ASN A 241 -7.14 19.71 -7.88
N GLU A 242 -7.70 18.91 -6.99
CA GLU A 242 -7.09 17.67 -6.50
C GLU A 242 -7.79 16.42 -7.13
N ARG A 243 -8.70 16.64 -8.06
CA ARG A 243 -9.45 15.60 -8.78
C ARG A 243 -8.55 14.87 -9.78
N PHE A 244 -8.82 13.59 -9.98
CA PHE A 244 -8.17 12.81 -11.04
C PHE A 244 -8.47 13.41 -12.41
N ALA A 245 -7.43 13.58 -13.25
CA ALA A 245 -7.60 14.12 -14.60
C ALA A 245 -8.53 13.20 -15.42
N GLY A 246 -9.58 13.78 -16.02
CA GLY A 246 -10.62 13.05 -16.75
C GLY A 246 -11.79 12.56 -15.89
N ALA A 247 -11.75 12.66 -14.58
CA ALA A 247 -12.90 12.34 -13.74
C ALA A 247 -13.89 13.50 -13.62
N VAL A 248 -15.17 13.18 -13.53
CA VAL A 248 -16.23 14.13 -13.15
C VAL A 248 -16.17 14.34 -11.64
N GLU A 249 -16.00 13.25 -10.87
CA GLU A 249 -15.80 13.28 -9.43
C GLU A 249 -14.75 12.26 -9.00
N THR A 250 -14.02 12.59 -7.95
CA THR A 250 -13.03 11.70 -7.32
C THR A 250 -13.33 11.55 -5.85
N TYR A 251 -13.65 10.34 -5.45
CA TYR A 251 -13.79 9.94 -4.05
C TYR A 251 -12.46 9.41 -3.55
N CYS A 252 -12.21 9.57 -2.25
CA CYS A 252 -10.97 9.09 -1.63
C CYS A 252 -11.19 8.61 -0.20
N ILE A 253 -10.26 7.79 0.27
CA ILE A 253 -10.04 7.51 1.68
C ILE A 253 -8.73 8.15 2.12
N GLU A 254 -8.79 8.96 3.17
CA GLU A 254 -7.64 9.66 3.75
C GLU A 254 -7.31 9.11 5.12
N ALA A 255 -6.05 8.75 5.34
CA ALA A 255 -5.54 8.28 6.62
C ALA A 255 -4.60 9.33 7.24
N LEU A 256 -4.47 9.32 8.57
CA LEU A 256 -3.55 10.17 9.31
C LEU A 256 -2.37 9.34 9.82
N MET A 257 -1.15 9.76 9.45
CA MET A 257 0.09 9.09 9.88
C MET A 257 0.58 9.67 11.22
N GLN A 258 1.40 8.93 11.94
CA GLN A 258 1.86 9.29 13.29
C GLN A 258 2.66 10.60 13.36
N ASP A 259 3.17 11.11 12.25
CA ASP A 259 3.81 12.45 12.16
C ASP A 259 2.81 13.59 11.86
N GLY A 260 1.52 13.30 11.91
CA GLY A 260 0.46 14.28 11.65
C GLY A 260 0.25 14.63 10.18
N LYS A 261 0.87 13.90 9.24
CA LYS A 261 0.60 14.09 7.82
C LYS A 261 -0.48 13.15 7.32
N ALA A 262 -1.25 13.64 6.36
CA ALA A 262 -2.26 12.83 5.67
C ALA A 262 -1.62 11.95 4.60
N LEU A 263 -2.26 10.80 4.36
CA LEU A 263 -1.94 9.90 3.26
C LEU A 263 -3.22 9.47 2.56
N GLN A 264 -3.30 9.74 1.25
CA GLN A 264 -4.35 9.19 0.41
C GLN A 264 -4.14 7.68 0.26
N ALA A 265 -5.03 6.90 0.86
CA ALA A 265 -4.91 5.45 0.93
C ALA A 265 -5.63 4.72 -0.22
N GLY A 266 -6.56 5.38 -0.91
CA GLY A 266 -7.26 4.83 -2.07
C GLY A 266 -8.17 5.86 -2.71
N THR A 267 -8.49 5.66 -3.98
CA THR A 267 -9.39 6.53 -4.74
C THR A 267 -10.38 5.72 -5.57
N SER A 268 -11.56 6.28 -5.75
CA SER A 268 -12.59 5.77 -6.64
C SER A 268 -13.16 6.95 -7.45
N HIS A 269 -13.18 6.80 -8.77
CA HIS A 269 -13.46 7.89 -9.71
C HIS A 269 -14.73 7.62 -10.50
N PHE A 270 -15.65 8.55 -10.48
CA PHE A 270 -16.71 8.65 -11.47
C PHE A 270 -16.17 9.39 -12.69
N LEU A 271 -15.96 8.68 -13.80
CA LEU A 271 -15.35 9.22 -15.01
C LEU A 271 -16.40 9.81 -15.98
N GLY A 272 -17.68 9.66 -15.66
CA GLY A 272 -18.75 10.07 -16.58
C GLY A 272 -18.66 9.32 -17.91
N GLN A 273 -18.75 10.04 -19.02
CA GLN A 273 -18.58 9.50 -20.37
C GLN A 273 -17.28 9.97 -21.05
N ASN A 274 -16.33 10.56 -20.31
CA ASN A 274 -15.17 11.23 -20.90
C ASN A 274 -14.30 10.24 -21.68
N PHE A 275 -13.88 9.14 -21.06
CA PHE A 275 -13.10 8.10 -21.74
C PHE A 275 -13.90 7.35 -22.82
N ALA A 276 -15.18 7.10 -22.56
CA ALA A 276 -16.05 6.46 -23.55
C ALA A 276 -16.17 7.30 -24.83
N LYS A 277 -16.25 8.62 -24.72
CA LYS A 277 -16.26 9.54 -25.88
C LYS A 277 -14.90 9.60 -26.56
N ALA A 278 -13.80 9.65 -25.83
CA ALA A 278 -12.44 9.71 -26.39
C ALA A 278 -12.10 8.45 -27.21
N PHE A 279 -12.55 7.27 -26.79
CA PHE A 279 -12.32 5.99 -27.46
C PHE A 279 -13.50 5.48 -28.28
N ASP A 280 -14.58 6.26 -28.39
CA ASP A 280 -15.80 5.93 -29.13
C ASP A 280 -16.46 4.61 -28.68
N VAL A 281 -16.54 4.41 -27.35
CA VAL A 281 -17.16 3.23 -26.73
C VAL A 281 -18.64 3.46 -26.54
N LYS A 282 -19.45 2.84 -27.39
CA LYS A 282 -20.90 3.00 -27.48
C LYS A 282 -21.62 1.68 -27.31
N PHE A 283 -22.86 1.77 -26.87
CA PHE A 283 -23.78 0.63 -26.79
C PHE A 283 -25.15 1.01 -27.32
N THR A 284 -25.87 0.02 -27.82
CA THR A 284 -27.27 0.17 -28.16
C THR A 284 -28.14 -0.11 -26.93
N SER A 285 -28.93 0.87 -26.48
CA SER A 285 -29.84 0.74 -25.33
C SER A 285 -31.00 -0.23 -25.61
N LYS A 286 -31.78 -0.54 -24.58
CA LYS A 286 -33.00 -1.38 -24.73
C LYS A 286 -34.02 -0.77 -25.70
N GLU A 287 -34.04 0.54 -25.79
CA GLU A 287 -34.92 1.32 -26.67
C GLU A 287 -34.35 1.48 -28.08
N GLY A 288 -33.22 0.84 -28.40
CA GLY A 288 -32.57 0.92 -29.71
C GLY A 288 -31.80 2.22 -29.96
N LYS A 289 -31.53 3.02 -28.94
CA LYS A 289 -30.74 4.26 -29.05
C LYS A 289 -29.26 3.96 -28.82
N LEU A 290 -28.42 4.61 -29.62
CA LEU A 290 -26.97 4.55 -29.47
C LEU A 290 -26.53 5.62 -28.45
N ASP A 291 -25.76 5.23 -27.43
CA ASP A 291 -25.20 6.12 -26.42
C ASP A 291 -23.81 5.68 -26.03
N HIS A 292 -23.03 6.56 -25.41
CA HIS A 292 -21.75 6.23 -24.80
C HIS A 292 -21.97 5.61 -23.41
N VAL A 293 -21.11 4.67 -23.04
CA VAL A 293 -21.16 4.07 -21.70
C VAL A 293 -20.71 5.04 -20.62
N TRP A 294 -21.14 4.81 -19.39
CA TRP A 294 -20.71 5.52 -18.20
C TRP A 294 -19.59 4.72 -17.51
N ALA A 295 -18.58 5.42 -17.05
CA ALA A 295 -17.31 4.84 -16.67
C ALA A 295 -16.94 5.10 -15.22
N THR A 296 -16.29 4.11 -14.58
CA THR A 296 -15.57 4.31 -13.31
C THR A 296 -14.14 3.78 -13.40
N SER A 297 -13.26 4.30 -12.55
CA SER A 297 -12.00 3.66 -12.23
C SER A 297 -11.68 3.80 -10.76
N TRP A 298 -10.98 2.83 -10.20
CA TRP A 298 -10.63 2.83 -8.78
C TRP A 298 -9.33 2.05 -8.55
N GLY A 299 -8.52 2.49 -7.58
CA GLY A 299 -7.20 1.90 -7.40
C GLY A 299 -6.56 2.12 -6.03
N VAL A 300 -5.75 1.12 -5.65
CA VAL A 300 -4.81 1.15 -4.53
C VAL A 300 -3.48 0.53 -4.94
N SER A 301 -2.41 0.90 -4.27
CA SER A 301 -1.06 0.45 -4.61
C SER A 301 -0.29 -0.03 -3.39
N THR A 302 0.95 -0.48 -3.62
CA THR A 302 1.91 -0.77 -2.54
C THR A 302 2.18 0.41 -1.60
N ARG A 303 1.64 1.61 -1.88
CA ARG A 303 1.58 2.72 -0.91
C ARG A 303 0.88 2.31 0.39
N LEU A 304 -0.07 1.38 0.35
CA LEU A 304 -0.72 0.83 1.54
C LEU A 304 0.26 0.15 2.49
N MET A 305 1.36 -0.43 1.99
CA MET A 305 2.45 -0.96 2.82
C MET A 305 3.11 0.16 3.63
N GLY A 306 3.40 1.29 2.99
CA GLY A 306 3.93 2.47 3.67
C GLY A 306 2.96 3.03 4.71
N ALA A 307 1.67 3.10 4.38
CA ALA A 307 0.62 3.52 5.30
C ALA A 307 0.54 2.62 6.54
N LEU A 308 0.55 1.29 6.35
CA LEU A 308 0.54 0.30 7.44
C LEU A 308 1.71 0.52 8.41
N ILE A 309 2.93 0.71 7.88
CA ILE A 309 4.13 0.97 8.67
C ILE A 309 3.97 2.26 9.47
N MET A 310 3.59 3.35 8.81
CA MET A 310 3.50 4.68 9.42
C MET A 310 2.33 4.84 10.40
N ALA A 311 1.27 4.04 10.24
CA ALA A 311 0.12 4.09 11.14
C ALA A 311 0.38 3.40 12.48
N HIS A 312 1.15 2.30 12.51
CA HIS A 312 1.17 1.42 13.67
C HIS A 312 2.54 1.18 14.28
N SER A 313 3.63 1.24 13.49
CA SER A 313 4.97 0.84 13.94
C SER A 313 5.56 1.78 14.97
N ASP A 314 6.52 1.27 15.77
CA ASP A 314 7.21 2.00 16.81
C ASP A 314 8.74 1.94 16.65
N ASP A 315 9.49 2.47 17.61
CA ASP A 315 10.95 2.50 17.60
C ASP A 315 11.60 1.12 17.81
N SER A 316 10.81 0.08 18.19
CA SER A 316 11.28 -1.30 18.30
C SER A 316 11.08 -2.11 17.02
N GLY A 317 10.24 -1.64 16.09
CA GLY A 317 9.98 -2.36 14.85
C GLY A 317 8.56 -2.18 14.32
N LEU A 318 8.17 -3.09 13.42
CA LEU A 318 6.82 -3.16 12.90
C LEU A 318 5.81 -3.52 14.00
N VAL A 319 4.60 -3.00 13.88
CA VAL A 319 3.41 -3.47 14.58
C VAL A 319 2.40 -3.86 13.51
N LEU A 320 2.24 -5.16 13.29
CA LEU A 320 1.37 -5.65 12.23
C LEU A 320 0.01 -6.09 12.79
N PRO A 321 -1.10 -5.62 12.18
CA PRO A 321 -2.41 -6.21 12.43
C PRO A 321 -2.36 -7.72 12.13
N PRO A 322 -2.84 -8.59 13.03
CA PRO A 322 -2.81 -10.03 12.85
C PRO A 322 -3.32 -10.53 11.49
N LYS A 323 -4.36 -9.92 10.95
CA LYS A 323 -4.93 -10.29 9.63
C LYS A 323 -3.95 -10.13 8.48
N LEU A 324 -2.96 -9.22 8.59
CA LEU A 324 -1.95 -8.96 7.57
C LEU A 324 -0.56 -9.49 7.93
N ALA A 325 -0.34 -9.98 9.14
CA ALA A 325 0.94 -10.53 9.55
C ALA A 325 1.25 -11.85 8.82
N PRO A 326 2.40 -11.97 8.13
CA PRO A 326 2.81 -13.23 7.48
C PRO A 326 3.01 -14.35 8.50
N ILE A 327 3.54 -14.01 9.67
CA ILE A 327 3.69 -14.87 10.83
C ILE A 327 2.87 -14.25 11.95
N GLN A 328 1.79 -14.92 12.35
CA GLN A 328 0.93 -14.43 13.44
C GLN A 328 1.46 -14.85 14.80
N VAL A 329 2.03 -16.02 14.86
CA VAL A 329 2.58 -16.60 16.09
C VAL A 329 3.98 -17.15 15.80
N VAL A 330 4.94 -16.83 16.65
CA VAL A 330 6.25 -17.48 16.65
C VAL A 330 6.49 -18.22 17.96
N ILE A 331 6.93 -19.47 17.86
CA ILE A 331 7.32 -20.30 19.00
C ILE A 331 8.85 -20.36 19.04
N VAL A 332 9.44 -19.99 20.18
CA VAL A 332 10.89 -19.97 20.38
C VAL A 332 11.25 -20.88 21.54
N PRO A 333 11.97 -21.99 21.29
CA PRO A 333 12.42 -22.88 22.34
C PRO A 333 13.59 -22.29 23.13
N ILE A 334 13.58 -22.53 24.44
CA ILE A 334 14.67 -22.19 25.38
C ILE A 334 15.13 -23.47 26.04
N TYR A 335 16.24 -24.04 25.59
CA TYR A 335 16.70 -25.35 26.04
C TYR A 335 18.18 -25.33 26.44
N LYS A 336 18.57 -26.30 27.30
CA LYS A 336 19.93 -26.53 27.73
C LYS A 336 20.45 -27.91 27.30
N SER A 337 19.54 -28.84 26.97
CA SER A 337 19.87 -30.20 26.53
C SER A 337 19.01 -30.60 25.33
N ASP A 338 19.49 -31.59 24.58
CA ASP A 338 18.73 -32.17 23.45
C ASP A 338 17.43 -32.84 23.92
N ALA A 339 17.45 -33.39 25.14
CA ALA A 339 16.26 -34.01 25.75
C ALA A 339 15.18 -32.97 26.06
N ASP A 340 15.55 -31.77 26.51
CA ASP A 340 14.60 -30.66 26.69
C ASP A 340 14.06 -30.21 25.34
N LEU A 341 14.95 -30.06 24.34
CA LEU A 341 14.57 -29.65 22.99
C LEU A 341 13.53 -30.63 22.38
N ALA A 342 13.77 -31.94 22.53
CA ALA A 342 12.85 -32.94 21.99
C ALA A 342 11.43 -32.82 22.56
N LYS A 343 11.29 -32.63 23.88
CA LYS A 343 9.99 -32.41 24.53
C LYS A 343 9.30 -31.11 24.07
N ILE A 344 10.09 -30.03 23.97
CA ILE A 344 9.59 -28.72 23.52
C ILE A 344 9.14 -28.80 22.06
N THR A 345 9.88 -29.53 21.21
CA THR A 345 9.54 -29.70 19.79
C THR A 345 8.24 -30.47 19.65
N GLU A 346 8.04 -31.58 20.37
CA GLU A 346 6.78 -32.32 20.36
C GLU A 346 5.58 -31.44 20.73
N PHE A 347 5.72 -30.64 21.80
CA PHE A 347 4.67 -29.69 22.17
C PHE A 347 4.45 -28.61 21.10
N ALA A 348 5.53 -28.04 20.55
CA ALA A 348 5.46 -27.01 19.53
C ALA A 348 4.79 -27.51 18.24
N ASP A 349 5.07 -28.76 17.83
CA ASP A 349 4.47 -29.38 16.63
C ASP A 349 2.97 -29.60 16.83
N ASN A 350 2.55 -30.06 18.01
CA ASN A 350 1.12 -30.21 18.34
C ASN A 350 0.40 -28.86 18.33
N LEU A 351 0.95 -27.86 19.01
CA LEU A 351 0.39 -26.50 19.02
C LEU A 351 0.35 -25.90 17.62
N HIS A 352 1.40 -26.11 16.81
CA HIS A 352 1.44 -25.67 15.42
C HIS A 352 0.29 -26.30 14.61
N ALA A 353 0.05 -27.60 14.75
CA ALA A 353 -1.05 -28.27 14.07
C ALA A 353 -2.43 -27.71 14.48
N GLU A 354 -2.65 -27.50 15.78
CA GLU A 354 -3.90 -26.91 16.28
C GLU A 354 -4.14 -25.49 15.75
N LEU A 355 -3.14 -24.63 15.80
CA LEU A 355 -3.24 -23.25 15.31
C LEU A 355 -3.43 -23.19 13.79
N LYS A 356 -2.71 -24.05 13.06
CA LYS A 356 -2.86 -24.18 11.61
C LYS A 356 -4.27 -24.64 11.21
N ALA A 357 -4.88 -25.55 11.97
CA ALA A 357 -6.26 -25.99 11.75
C ALA A 357 -7.27 -24.83 11.91
N LYS A 358 -6.93 -23.80 12.69
CA LYS A 358 -7.69 -22.55 12.86
C LYS A 358 -7.34 -21.47 11.81
N GLY A 359 -6.47 -21.78 10.83
CA GLY A 359 -6.02 -20.84 9.82
C GLY A 359 -4.97 -19.82 10.31
N ILE A 360 -4.39 -20.03 11.49
CA ILE A 360 -3.36 -19.16 12.08
C ILE A 360 -1.99 -19.55 11.56
N SER A 361 -1.23 -18.57 11.05
CA SER A 361 0.14 -18.78 10.56
C SER A 361 1.14 -18.81 11.72
N VAL A 362 1.82 -19.94 11.87
CA VAL A 362 2.76 -20.20 12.97
C VAL A 362 4.14 -20.49 12.42
N LYS A 363 5.16 -19.99 13.11
CA LYS A 363 6.55 -20.36 12.88
C LYS A 363 7.16 -20.95 14.15
N TYR A 364 7.69 -22.15 14.07
CA TYR A 364 8.59 -22.69 15.08
C TYR A 364 10.03 -22.33 14.70
N ASP A 365 10.73 -21.60 15.58
CA ASP A 365 12.12 -21.19 15.33
C ASP A 365 13.09 -22.02 16.18
N ASP A 366 13.46 -23.17 15.65
CA ASP A 366 14.41 -24.13 16.23
C ASP A 366 15.88 -23.86 15.85
N ARG A 367 16.19 -22.75 15.12
CA ARG A 367 17.57 -22.43 14.72
C ARG A 367 18.50 -22.43 15.95
N ASP A 368 19.52 -23.29 15.94
CA ASP A 368 20.54 -23.40 16.98
C ASP A 368 21.65 -22.34 16.88
N THR A 369 21.78 -21.73 15.70
CA THR A 369 22.78 -20.69 15.39
C THR A 369 22.51 -19.34 16.04
N GLN A 370 21.30 -19.14 16.61
CA GLN A 370 20.86 -17.89 17.22
C GLN A 370 20.34 -18.11 18.64
N ARG A 371 20.75 -17.22 19.55
CA ARG A 371 20.27 -17.24 20.94
C ARG A 371 18.82 -16.75 21.02
N PRO A 372 18.03 -17.19 22.02
CA PRO A 372 16.62 -16.75 22.17
C PRO A 372 16.43 -15.24 22.16
N GLY A 373 17.28 -14.47 22.85
CA GLY A 373 17.19 -13.00 22.84
C GLY A 373 17.36 -12.35 21.47
N PHE A 374 18.19 -12.94 20.59
CA PHE A 374 18.30 -12.48 19.21
C PHE A 374 17.00 -12.77 18.42
N LYS A 375 16.44 -13.97 18.57
CA LYS A 375 15.18 -14.36 17.94
C LYS A 375 14.03 -13.44 18.40
N PHE A 376 13.98 -13.11 19.69
CA PHE A 376 12.99 -12.19 20.24
C PHE A 376 13.06 -10.82 19.58
N ALA A 377 14.26 -10.24 19.49
CA ALA A 377 14.47 -8.94 18.84
C ALA A 377 14.16 -8.98 17.33
N GLU A 378 14.49 -10.07 16.65
CA GLU A 378 14.18 -10.25 15.22
C GLU A 378 12.67 -10.26 14.98
N TYR A 379 11.89 -11.01 15.77
CA TYR A 379 10.45 -11.10 15.60
C TYR A 379 9.71 -9.87 16.12
N GLU A 380 10.25 -9.17 17.11
CA GLU A 380 9.76 -7.85 17.52
C GLU A 380 9.94 -6.83 16.39
N LEU A 381 11.13 -6.79 15.77
CA LEU A 381 11.42 -5.93 14.61
C LEU A 381 10.50 -6.23 13.43
N LYS A 382 10.21 -7.50 13.16
CA LYS A 382 9.31 -7.97 12.09
C LYS A 382 7.82 -7.80 12.43
N GLY A 383 7.48 -7.36 13.63
CA GLY A 383 6.11 -7.09 14.04
C GLY A 383 5.24 -8.32 14.18
N VAL A 384 5.81 -9.47 14.54
CA VAL A 384 5.05 -10.69 14.78
C VAL A 384 4.09 -10.48 15.97
N PRO A 385 2.77 -10.61 15.79
CA PRO A 385 1.78 -10.25 16.81
C PRO A 385 1.95 -10.96 18.15
N VAL A 386 2.23 -12.27 18.12
CA VAL A 386 2.37 -13.11 19.31
C VAL A 386 3.67 -13.90 19.28
N ARG A 387 4.47 -13.77 20.32
CA ARG A 387 5.65 -14.61 20.57
C ARG A 387 5.41 -15.51 21.75
N ILE A 388 5.60 -16.80 21.58
CA ILE A 388 5.61 -17.82 22.64
C ILE A 388 7.06 -18.19 22.91
N ALA A 389 7.49 -18.10 24.17
CA ALA A 389 8.73 -18.66 24.64
C ALA A 389 8.41 -19.85 25.56
N ILE A 390 9.14 -20.94 25.37
CA ILE A 390 8.92 -22.16 26.16
C ILE A 390 10.26 -22.80 26.51
N GLY A 391 10.43 -23.09 27.76
CA GLY A 391 11.63 -23.71 28.30
C GLY A 391 11.34 -24.97 29.13
N GLY A 392 12.40 -25.64 29.63
CA GLY A 392 12.25 -26.85 30.43
C GLY A 392 11.36 -26.66 31.66
N ARG A 393 11.47 -25.52 32.36
CA ARG A 393 10.61 -25.21 33.52
C ARG A 393 9.15 -25.02 33.11
N ASP A 394 8.91 -24.41 31.96
CA ASP A 394 7.55 -24.24 31.45
C ASP A 394 6.91 -25.58 31.14
N MET A 395 7.70 -26.50 30.55
CA MET A 395 7.25 -27.89 30.31
C MET A 395 6.92 -28.65 31.60
N GLU A 396 7.71 -28.46 32.65
CA GLU A 396 7.46 -29.07 33.98
C GLU A 396 6.19 -28.51 34.63
N ASN A 397 5.92 -27.21 34.47
CA ASN A 397 4.78 -26.51 35.08
C ASN A 397 3.52 -26.50 34.21
N GLY A 398 3.56 -27.02 32.99
CA GLY A 398 2.44 -26.95 32.04
C GLY A 398 2.08 -25.51 31.62
N THR A 399 3.10 -24.63 31.50
CA THR A 399 2.93 -23.21 31.15
C THR A 399 3.73 -22.80 29.93
N VAL A 400 3.48 -21.59 29.43
CA VAL A 400 4.29 -20.89 28.41
C VAL A 400 4.35 -19.40 28.72
N GLU A 401 5.43 -18.70 28.31
CA GLU A 401 5.46 -17.24 28.29
C GLU A 401 4.92 -16.76 26.93
N ILE A 402 3.89 -15.92 26.95
CA ILE A 402 3.39 -15.18 25.78
C ILE A 402 3.83 -13.73 25.89
N ALA A 403 4.29 -13.16 24.77
CA ALA A 403 4.49 -11.72 24.62
C ALA A 403 3.68 -11.23 23.42
N ARG A 404 2.87 -10.19 23.62
CA ARG A 404 2.12 -9.51 22.55
C ARG A 404 2.90 -8.29 22.03
N ARG A 405 2.87 -8.08 20.71
CA ARG A 405 3.68 -7.05 20.07
C ARG A 405 3.12 -5.63 20.26
N ASP A 406 1.82 -5.47 20.29
CA ASP A 406 1.12 -4.17 20.30
C ASP A 406 1.21 -3.41 21.64
N THR A 407 1.27 -4.14 22.78
CA THR A 407 1.43 -3.56 24.14
C THR A 407 2.79 -3.84 24.75
N LYS A 408 3.55 -4.80 24.21
CA LYS A 408 4.81 -5.36 24.77
C LYS A 408 4.63 -6.08 26.11
N GLU A 409 3.40 -6.35 26.49
CA GLU A 409 3.08 -7.12 27.69
C GLU A 409 3.48 -8.58 27.56
N LYS A 410 3.87 -9.16 28.69
CA LYS A 410 4.23 -10.57 28.82
C LYS A 410 3.36 -11.22 29.89
N GLN A 411 2.93 -12.43 29.61
CA GLN A 411 2.12 -13.23 30.52
C GLN A 411 2.61 -14.68 30.52
N THR A 412 2.58 -15.33 31.69
CA THR A 412 2.75 -16.78 31.79
C THR A 412 1.37 -17.39 31.91
N ILE A 413 1.03 -18.27 30.98
CA ILE A 413 -0.29 -18.91 30.93
C ILE A 413 -0.18 -20.42 30.82
N SER A 414 -1.29 -21.13 31.11
CA SER A 414 -1.37 -22.58 30.96
C SER A 414 -1.23 -23.03 29.51
N GLN A 415 -0.63 -24.20 29.31
CA GLN A 415 -0.62 -24.90 28.01
C GLN A 415 -2.02 -25.43 27.66
N GLU A 416 -2.89 -25.69 28.65
CA GLU A 416 -4.23 -26.16 28.41
C GLU A 416 -5.10 -25.05 27.79
N GLY A 417 -5.74 -25.36 26.65
CA GLY A 417 -6.57 -24.39 25.92
C GLY A 417 -5.78 -23.29 25.20
N LEU A 418 -4.47 -23.43 25.08
CA LEU A 418 -3.59 -22.40 24.55
C LEU A 418 -3.98 -21.94 23.12
N ALA A 419 -4.33 -22.85 22.23
CA ALA A 419 -4.72 -22.52 20.87
C ALA A 419 -5.98 -21.62 20.81
N ALA A 420 -6.98 -21.86 21.65
CA ALA A 420 -8.16 -21.02 21.75
C ALA A 420 -7.85 -19.65 22.36
N HIS A 421 -6.97 -19.62 23.38
CA HIS A 421 -6.50 -18.36 23.96
C HIS A 421 -5.76 -17.49 22.93
N ILE A 422 -4.88 -18.08 22.12
CA ILE A 422 -4.14 -17.36 21.06
C ILE A 422 -5.08 -16.79 20.00
N GLU A 423 -6.11 -17.55 19.59
CA GLU A 423 -7.12 -17.08 18.64
C GLU A 423 -7.81 -15.81 19.15
N GLY A 424 -8.33 -15.84 20.39
CA GLY A 424 -8.94 -14.66 21.01
C GLY A 424 -7.95 -13.50 21.20
N LEU A 425 -6.69 -13.80 21.54
CA LEU A 425 -5.64 -12.79 21.69
C LEU A 425 -5.32 -12.08 20.37
N LEU A 426 -5.29 -12.79 19.23
CA LEU A 426 -5.08 -12.19 17.93
C LEU A 426 -6.23 -11.25 17.54
N GLU A 427 -7.47 -11.59 17.86
CA GLU A 427 -8.64 -10.71 17.65
C GLU A 427 -8.55 -9.45 18.54
N ASP A 428 -8.15 -9.61 19.80
CA ASP A 428 -7.95 -8.48 20.71
C ASP A 428 -6.82 -7.56 20.22
N ILE A 429 -5.68 -8.11 19.73
CA ILE A 429 -4.58 -7.34 19.14
C ILE A 429 -5.07 -6.55 17.92
N GLN A 430 -5.83 -7.17 17.02
CA GLN A 430 -6.41 -6.50 15.84
C GLN A 430 -7.26 -5.28 16.26
N THR A 431 -8.13 -5.48 17.22
CA THR A 431 -9.02 -4.46 17.76
C THR A 431 -8.24 -3.34 18.47
N ASN A 432 -7.27 -3.71 19.31
CA ASN A 432 -6.46 -2.74 20.06
C ASN A 432 -5.63 -1.83 19.12
N ILE A 433 -5.04 -2.40 18.07
CA ILE A 433 -4.30 -1.62 17.07
C ILE A 433 -5.22 -0.61 16.39
N TYR A 434 -6.44 -1.03 15.99
CA TYR A 434 -7.43 -0.14 15.40
C TYR A 434 -7.86 0.97 16.35
N GLN A 435 -8.17 0.64 17.61
CA GLN A 435 -8.63 1.63 18.59
C GLN A 435 -7.56 2.68 18.91
N LYS A 436 -6.29 2.28 19.00
CA LYS A 436 -5.17 3.22 19.17
C LYS A 436 -5.06 4.19 17.99
N ALA A 437 -5.16 3.69 16.76
CA ALA A 437 -5.11 4.53 15.58
C ALA A 437 -6.34 5.45 15.45
N LEU A 438 -7.53 4.97 15.83
CA LEU A 438 -8.76 5.75 15.86
C LEU A 438 -8.70 6.89 16.88
N GLN A 439 -8.22 6.58 18.09
CA GLN A 439 -8.00 7.58 19.12
C GLN A 439 -7.01 8.65 18.64
N PHE A 440 -5.86 8.22 18.09
CA PHE A 440 -4.86 9.15 17.54
C PHE A 440 -5.47 10.05 16.47
N ARG A 441 -6.21 9.51 15.49
CA ARG A 441 -6.88 10.31 14.47
C ARG A 441 -7.85 11.31 15.10
N SER A 442 -8.68 10.87 16.03
CA SER A 442 -9.73 11.71 16.65
C SER A 442 -9.13 12.87 17.46
N GLU A 443 -8.05 12.62 18.18
CA GLU A 443 -7.33 13.64 18.93
C GLU A 443 -6.56 14.62 18.04
N ASN A 444 -6.30 14.27 16.77
CA ASN A 444 -5.55 15.07 15.80
C ASN A 444 -6.41 15.59 14.63
N ILE A 445 -7.71 15.76 14.85
CA ILE A 445 -8.60 16.59 14.03
C ILE A 445 -8.88 17.85 14.82
N THR A 446 -8.48 19.01 14.31
CA THR A 446 -8.64 20.31 14.98
C THR A 446 -9.52 21.22 14.15
N GLU A 447 -10.61 21.71 14.73
CA GLU A 447 -11.43 22.76 14.12
C GLU A 447 -10.83 24.14 14.38
N VAL A 448 -10.77 24.96 13.33
CA VAL A 448 -10.26 26.32 13.40
C VAL A 448 -11.19 27.29 12.67
N ASN A 449 -11.20 28.56 13.11
CA ASN A 449 -12.07 29.60 12.57
C ASN A 449 -11.31 30.82 12.04
N SER A 450 -9.96 30.82 12.15
CA SER A 450 -9.11 31.86 11.61
C SER A 450 -7.90 31.27 10.88
N TYR A 451 -7.29 32.07 10.00
CA TYR A 451 -6.10 31.65 9.26
C TYR A 451 -4.85 31.60 10.15
N GLU A 452 -4.81 32.39 11.20
CA GLU A 452 -3.77 32.37 12.22
C GLU A 452 -3.79 31.05 12.99
N GLU A 453 -4.94 30.65 13.55
CA GLU A 453 -5.11 29.35 14.21
C GLU A 453 -4.76 28.18 13.27
N PHE A 454 -5.16 28.29 12.00
CA PHE A 454 -4.85 27.28 10.98
C PHE A 454 -3.33 27.06 10.84
N LYS A 455 -2.55 28.16 10.75
CA LYS A 455 -1.09 28.07 10.66
C LYS A 455 -0.46 27.56 11.95
N GLU A 456 -0.94 27.99 13.10
CA GLU A 456 -0.46 27.53 14.41
C GLU A 456 -0.64 26.00 14.56
N VAL A 457 -1.79 25.46 14.18
CA VAL A 457 -2.04 24.02 14.23
C VAL A 457 -1.11 23.26 13.28
N LEU A 458 -0.94 23.75 12.05
CA LEU A 458 -0.07 23.10 11.06
C LEU A 458 1.41 23.10 11.44
N ASP A 459 1.88 24.15 12.12
CA ASP A 459 3.29 24.28 12.53
C ASP A 459 3.57 23.64 13.89
N GLY A 460 2.54 23.44 14.70
CA GLY A 460 2.63 22.82 16.02
C GLY A 460 2.26 21.34 16.03
N LYS A 461 0.99 21.06 16.34
CA LYS A 461 0.46 19.70 16.50
C LYS A 461 0.38 18.94 15.18
N ALA A 462 0.16 19.65 14.06
CA ALA A 462 -0.19 19.08 12.76
C ALA A 462 -1.53 18.28 12.81
N GLY A 463 -1.72 17.32 11.94
CA GLY A 463 -2.96 16.54 11.85
C GLY A 463 -3.90 17.05 10.78
N PHE A 464 -5.15 16.63 10.86
CA PHE A 464 -6.22 17.20 10.05
C PHE A 464 -6.72 18.52 10.65
N VAL A 465 -6.86 19.53 9.82
CA VAL A 465 -7.44 20.81 10.20
C VAL A 465 -8.78 20.98 9.49
N SER A 466 -9.85 21.05 10.27
CA SER A 466 -11.22 21.27 9.80
C SER A 466 -11.48 22.77 9.76
N ALA A 467 -11.68 23.31 8.56
CA ALA A 467 -11.86 24.74 8.36
C ALA A 467 -12.81 25.06 7.21
N HIS A 468 -13.45 26.22 7.29
CA HIS A 468 -14.29 26.74 6.22
C HIS A 468 -13.47 27.20 5.00
N TRP A 469 -13.93 26.83 3.82
CA TRP A 469 -13.38 27.19 2.52
C TRP A 469 -14.48 27.70 1.58
N ASP A 470 -14.17 28.72 0.81
CA ASP A 470 -15.13 29.42 -0.08
C ASP A 470 -15.47 28.66 -1.37
N GLY A 471 -14.91 27.46 -1.57
CA GLY A 471 -15.17 26.63 -2.75
C GLY A 471 -14.36 27.02 -3.98
N THR A 472 -13.46 28.03 -3.90
CA THR A 472 -12.71 28.53 -5.05
C THR A 472 -11.33 27.88 -5.20
N PRO A 473 -10.94 27.51 -6.46
CA PRO A 473 -9.61 26.99 -6.76
C PRO A 473 -8.48 27.95 -6.41
N GLU A 474 -8.71 29.25 -6.51
CA GLU A 474 -7.76 30.32 -6.26
C GLU A 474 -7.37 30.36 -4.78
N THR A 475 -8.34 30.28 -3.89
CA THR A 475 -8.10 30.24 -2.42
C THR A 475 -7.37 28.98 -2.02
N GLU A 476 -7.77 27.80 -2.54
CA GLU A 476 -7.09 26.54 -2.30
C GLU A 476 -5.62 26.59 -2.72
N LYS A 477 -5.33 27.14 -3.90
CA LYS A 477 -3.97 27.30 -4.42
C LYS A 477 -3.10 28.18 -3.52
N LYS A 478 -3.62 29.32 -3.08
CA LYS A 478 -2.90 30.26 -2.19
C LYS A 478 -2.57 29.63 -0.84
N ILE A 479 -3.53 28.95 -0.21
CA ILE A 479 -3.31 28.21 1.05
C ILE A 479 -2.19 27.18 0.87
N LYS A 480 -2.22 26.40 -0.23
CA LYS A 480 -1.20 25.38 -0.56
C LYS A 480 0.19 26.02 -0.76
N GLU A 481 0.27 27.13 -1.46
CA GLU A 481 1.54 27.85 -1.69
C GLU A 481 2.17 28.34 -0.40
N GLU A 482 1.37 28.92 0.50
CA GLU A 482 1.84 29.53 1.76
C GLU A 482 2.17 28.48 2.83
N THR A 483 1.37 27.41 2.97
CA THR A 483 1.43 26.51 4.12
C THR A 483 1.89 25.09 3.80
N LYS A 484 1.91 24.71 2.52
CA LYS A 484 2.10 23.35 2.00
C LYS A 484 0.99 22.39 2.42
N ALA A 485 -0.07 22.85 3.06
CA ALA A 485 -1.28 22.06 3.30
C ALA A 485 -2.18 22.10 2.08
N THR A 486 -2.83 20.98 1.80
CA THR A 486 -3.84 20.83 0.74
C THR A 486 -5.18 20.46 1.34
N ILE A 487 -6.27 20.73 0.63
CA ILE A 487 -7.57 20.16 0.98
C ILE A 487 -7.50 18.66 0.69
N ARG A 488 -7.56 17.85 1.75
CA ARG A 488 -7.51 16.39 1.61
C ARG A 488 -8.79 15.85 1.03
N CYS A 489 -9.90 16.28 1.59
CA CYS A 489 -11.23 15.96 1.09
C CYS A 489 -12.29 16.88 1.69
N ILE A 490 -13.45 16.86 1.07
CA ILE A 490 -14.74 17.25 1.64
C ILE A 490 -15.33 15.96 2.21
N PRO A 491 -15.40 15.77 3.56
CA PRO A 491 -15.91 14.52 4.13
C PRO A 491 -17.33 14.20 3.68
N LEU A 492 -17.64 12.91 3.46
CA LEU A 492 -18.97 12.49 3.02
C LEU A 492 -20.04 12.62 4.11
N ASP A 493 -19.64 12.53 5.38
CA ASP A 493 -20.49 12.72 6.55
C ASP A 493 -20.52 14.18 7.04
N ASN A 494 -20.00 15.10 6.24
CA ASN A 494 -19.91 16.51 6.57
C ASN A 494 -21.31 17.15 6.70
N LYS A 495 -21.46 17.98 7.73
CA LYS A 495 -22.67 18.76 7.92
C LYS A 495 -22.56 20.08 7.18
N LEU A 496 -23.63 20.45 6.49
CA LEU A 496 -23.74 21.81 5.96
C LEU A 496 -23.90 22.78 7.12
N GLU A 497 -23.04 23.76 7.20
CA GLU A 497 -23.08 24.85 8.16
C GLU A 497 -22.63 26.15 7.51
N ASP A 498 -23.29 27.23 7.83
CA ASP A 498 -22.90 28.56 7.38
C ASP A 498 -21.65 29.02 8.16
N GLY A 499 -20.66 29.49 7.42
CA GLY A 499 -19.41 30.00 7.99
C GLY A 499 -18.70 30.94 7.04
N VAL A 500 -17.47 31.25 7.38
CA VAL A 500 -16.61 32.19 6.64
C VAL A 500 -15.28 31.49 6.33
N CYS A 501 -14.88 31.54 5.06
CA CYS A 501 -13.59 31.02 4.64
C CYS A 501 -12.45 31.64 5.44
N ILE A 502 -11.63 30.81 6.05
CA ILE A 502 -10.53 31.26 6.94
C ILE A 502 -9.50 32.13 6.22
N TYR A 503 -9.37 32.01 4.88
CA TYR A 503 -8.40 32.75 4.09
C TYR A 503 -9.00 34.00 3.42
N SER A 504 -10.10 33.83 2.68
CA SER A 504 -10.67 34.89 1.84
C SER A 504 -11.70 35.77 2.56
N GLY A 505 -12.23 35.33 3.70
CA GLY A 505 -13.32 36.02 4.40
C GLY A 505 -14.67 35.91 3.68
N GLN A 506 -14.77 35.13 2.59
CA GLN A 506 -16.01 34.94 1.86
C GLN A 506 -16.92 33.90 2.52
N PRO A 507 -18.25 33.94 2.28
CA PRO A 507 -19.17 32.93 2.81
C PRO A 507 -18.77 31.51 2.41
N SER A 508 -18.97 30.56 3.30
CA SER A 508 -18.76 29.12 3.11
C SER A 508 -19.95 28.37 3.65
N LYS A 509 -20.28 27.23 3.02
CA LYS A 509 -21.41 26.38 3.39
C LYS A 509 -21.00 25.12 4.13
N GLN A 510 -19.69 24.85 4.25
CA GLN A 510 -19.18 23.63 4.88
C GLN A 510 -17.70 23.76 5.22
N ARG A 511 -17.28 22.97 6.17
CA ARG A 511 -15.86 22.76 6.44
C ARG A 511 -15.27 21.73 5.50
N VAL A 512 -13.97 21.79 5.29
CA VAL A 512 -13.18 20.78 4.58
C VAL A 512 -11.99 20.37 5.42
N LEU A 513 -11.39 19.22 5.15
CA LEU A 513 -10.19 18.79 5.86
C LEU A 513 -8.93 19.16 5.10
N PHE A 514 -8.09 19.95 5.76
CA PHE A 514 -6.75 20.26 5.31
C PHE A 514 -5.71 19.43 6.05
N ALA A 515 -4.60 19.13 5.40
CA ALA A 515 -3.38 18.62 6.03
C ALA A 515 -2.18 18.78 5.10
N ARG A 516 -0.97 18.76 5.68
CA ARG A 516 0.23 18.42 4.91
C ARG A 516 0.19 16.93 4.59
N ALA A 517 0.71 16.50 3.44
CA ALA A 517 0.54 15.13 2.96
C ALA A 517 1.83 14.53 2.38
N TYR A 518 1.83 13.20 2.26
CA TYR A 518 2.86 12.42 1.58
C TYR A 518 2.70 12.40 0.08
#